data_1de77c62860f27a3723aa5b14789c509
#
_entry.id   1de77c62860f27a3723aa5b14789c509
#
_cell.length_a   1.000
_cell.length_b   1.000
_cell.length_c   1.000
_cell.angle_alpha   90.00
_cell.angle_beta   90.00
_cell.angle_gamma   90.00
#
_symmetry.space_group_name_H-M   'P 1'
#
loop_
_entity.id
_entity.type
_entity.pdbx_description
1 polymer ?
#
loop_
_entity_poly.entity_id
_entity_poly.type
_entity_poly.pdbx_seq_one_letter_code
_entity_poly.pdbx_strand_id
1 'polypeptide(L)'
;MIFTPSQLGSVALDKPTLSVDKKFCKKYGPCGVGDKALYLNSFYFDRWYYVALTSVRRVFKRVAMSKGGFSGKGLFGAIPYLVVELDDGTSKQCNFKWEQDVDMMIAHISRLLPDIPTHSVEAERRLREKQEREEARYLKELTPKAQQSREELEKAKTYLASFPEQTTRLAAAAKAKRINERTNPAYRWVALAIIVAGIISLVYGIKELVGGDNTGLYFLLLGFAAAFLFSGAQVLP
;
A
#
# COMPACT_ATOMS: atom_id res chain seq x y z
N MET A 1 -34.93 -1.43 20.43
CA MET A 1 -33.87 -0.44 20.07
C MET A 1 -34.17 0.83 20.83
N ILE A 2 -33.28 1.26 21.71
CA ILE A 2 -33.50 2.40 22.61
C ILE A 2 -33.30 3.75 21.87
N PHE A 3 -32.57 3.76 20.73
CA PHE A 3 -32.28 4.98 20.00
C PHE A 3 -32.57 4.84 18.51
N THR A 4 -33.52 5.65 18.02
CA THR A 4 -33.74 5.86 16.58
C THR A 4 -32.63 6.77 16.04
N PRO A 5 -31.94 6.43 14.94
CA PRO A 5 -30.91 7.29 14.38
C PRO A 5 -31.52 8.60 13.85
N SER A 6 -30.78 9.70 13.99
CA SER A 6 -31.17 11.01 13.48
C SER A 6 -30.99 11.08 11.97
N GLN A 7 -31.91 11.72 11.28
CA GLN A 7 -31.87 11.92 9.82
C GLN A 7 -30.79 12.93 9.43
N LEU A 8 -30.12 12.65 8.31
CA LEU A 8 -29.32 13.59 7.52
C LEU A 8 -29.78 13.52 6.06
N GLY A 9 -29.75 14.68 5.37
CA GLY A 9 -30.24 14.79 4.00
C GLY A 9 -31.74 15.02 3.90
N SER A 10 -32.24 15.14 2.66
CA SER A 10 -33.62 15.59 2.37
C SER A 10 -34.64 14.47 2.53
N VAL A 11 -34.28 13.19 2.38
CA VAL A 11 -35.21 12.06 2.36
C VAL A 11 -35.32 11.38 3.72
N ALA A 12 -36.54 11.39 4.26
CA ALA A 12 -36.88 10.66 5.48
C ALA A 12 -37.35 9.24 5.20
N LEU A 13 -36.87 8.29 5.99
CA LEU A 13 -37.35 6.92 6.01
C LEU A 13 -38.27 6.68 7.19
N ASP A 14 -39.29 5.86 6.99
CA ASP A 14 -40.22 5.49 8.07
C ASP A 14 -39.50 4.65 9.16
N LYS A 15 -39.95 4.84 10.40
CA LYS A 15 -39.33 4.22 11.58
C LYS A 15 -39.25 2.68 11.53
N PRO A 16 -40.30 1.94 11.08
CA PRO A 16 -40.24 0.48 11.01
C PRO A 16 -39.20 0.03 9.99
N THR A 17 -39.18 0.61 8.79
CA THR A 17 -38.18 0.30 7.74
C THR A 17 -36.76 0.57 8.25
N LEU A 18 -36.53 1.73 8.86
CA LEU A 18 -35.25 2.10 9.42
C LEU A 18 -34.76 1.13 10.51
N SER A 19 -35.67 0.65 11.36
CA SER A 19 -35.37 -0.26 12.43
C SER A 19 -34.91 -1.64 11.90
N VAL A 20 -35.58 -2.14 10.86
CA VAL A 20 -35.24 -3.39 10.20
C VAL A 20 -33.90 -3.26 9.44
N ASP A 21 -33.78 -2.23 8.63
CA ASP A 21 -32.57 -1.96 7.82
C ASP A 21 -31.32 -1.79 8.71
N LYS A 22 -31.42 -1.04 9.83
CA LYS A 22 -30.32 -0.86 10.78
C LYS A 22 -29.91 -2.18 11.45
N LYS A 23 -30.86 -3.10 11.69
CA LYS A 23 -30.58 -4.39 12.32
C LYS A 23 -29.76 -5.29 11.39
N PHE A 24 -30.06 -5.26 10.09
CA PHE A 24 -29.40 -6.09 9.10
C PHE A 24 -28.24 -5.39 8.37
N CYS A 25 -27.99 -4.10 8.64
CA CYS A 25 -26.92 -3.37 7.98
C CYS A 25 -25.55 -4.03 8.20
N LYS A 26 -24.75 -4.08 7.15
CA LYS A 26 -23.36 -4.52 7.23
C LYS A 26 -22.52 -3.46 7.90
N LYS A 27 -21.83 -3.83 8.97
CA LYS A 27 -21.03 -2.91 9.79
C LYS A 27 -19.63 -2.75 9.23
N TYR A 28 -19.13 -1.51 9.24
CA TYR A 28 -17.77 -1.14 8.88
C TYR A 28 -17.27 -0.15 9.94
N GLY A 29 -16.50 -0.64 10.91
CA GLY A 29 -16.10 0.17 12.05
C GLY A 29 -17.30 0.85 12.74
N PRO A 30 -17.28 2.19 12.90
CA PRO A 30 -18.35 2.94 13.56
C PRO A 30 -19.58 3.22 12.67
N CYS A 31 -19.48 2.89 11.38
CA CYS A 31 -20.54 3.11 10.38
C CYS A 31 -21.15 1.79 9.92
N GLY A 32 -22.16 1.86 9.03
CA GLY A 32 -22.80 0.68 8.44
C GLY A 32 -23.51 1.02 7.14
N VAL A 33 -23.69 0.02 6.30
CA VAL A 33 -24.41 0.10 5.02
C VAL A 33 -25.59 -0.85 5.11
N GLY A 34 -26.80 -0.30 5.00
CA GLY A 34 -28.04 -1.04 4.86
C GLY A 34 -28.51 -1.05 3.40
N ASP A 35 -29.62 -1.72 3.12
CA ASP A 35 -30.24 -1.78 1.80
C ASP A 35 -30.96 -0.45 1.44
N LYS A 36 -31.39 0.32 2.44
CA LYS A 36 -32.13 1.56 2.29
C LYS A 36 -31.35 2.79 2.72
N ALA A 37 -30.43 2.65 3.66
CA ALA A 37 -29.72 3.77 4.29
C ALA A 37 -28.27 3.48 4.61
N LEU A 38 -27.45 4.54 4.61
CA LEU A 38 -26.14 4.57 5.25
C LEU A 38 -26.29 4.99 6.70
N TYR A 39 -25.60 4.29 7.57
CA TYR A 39 -25.57 4.62 9.01
C TYR A 39 -24.20 5.20 9.35
N LEU A 40 -24.19 6.46 9.79
CA LEU A 40 -23.00 7.23 10.04
C LEU A 40 -22.83 7.48 11.54
N ASN A 41 -21.59 7.60 11.99
CA ASN A 41 -21.31 7.83 13.40
C ASN A 41 -21.47 9.31 13.78
N SER A 42 -21.74 9.52 15.06
CA SER A 42 -21.49 10.76 15.78
C SER A 42 -20.09 10.70 16.40
N PHE A 43 -19.64 11.79 17.04
CA PHE A 43 -18.36 11.82 17.76
C PHE A 43 -18.28 10.74 18.87
N TYR A 44 -19.39 10.48 19.56
CA TYR A 44 -19.45 9.54 20.69
C TYR A 44 -20.18 8.22 20.39
N PHE A 45 -21.03 8.20 19.36
CA PHE A 45 -21.96 7.09 19.14
C PHE A 45 -21.85 6.55 17.72
N ASP A 46 -21.72 5.22 17.63
CA ASP A 46 -21.73 4.50 16.35
C ASP A 46 -23.13 4.51 15.75
N ARG A 47 -23.21 4.72 14.42
CA ARG A 47 -24.46 4.66 13.66
C ARG A 47 -25.58 5.50 14.28
N TRP A 48 -25.21 6.72 14.71
CA TRP A 48 -26.11 7.69 15.29
C TRP A 48 -27.00 8.38 14.26
N TYR A 49 -26.44 8.62 13.08
CA TYR A 49 -27.15 9.24 11.96
C TYR A 49 -27.49 8.22 10.90
N TYR A 50 -28.55 8.50 10.12
CA TYR A 50 -28.83 7.77 8.89
C TYR A 50 -28.99 8.74 7.72
N VAL A 51 -28.66 8.27 6.53
CA VAL A 51 -28.82 8.95 5.24
C VAL A 51 -29.48 7.96 4.31
N ALA A 52 -30.60 8.32 3.70
CA ALA A 52 -31.22 7.52 2.65
C ALA A 52 -30.24 7.38 1.48
N LEU A 53 -30.11 6.18 0.87
CA LEU A 53 -29.20 5.95 -0.25
C LEU A 53 -29.46 6.91 -1.41
N THR A 54 -30.73 7.32 -1.61
CA THR A 54 -31.15 8.27 -2.64
C THR A 54 -30.70 9.70 -2.41
N SER A 55 -30.38 10.07 -1.15
CA SER A 55 -29.85 11.38 -0.77
C SER A 55 -28.33 11.47 -0.82
N VAL A 56 -27.65 10.39 -1.14
CA VAL A 56 -26.18 10.38 -1.24
C VAL A 56 -25.76 10.88 -2.61
N ARG A 57 -24.98 11.96 -2.63
CA ARG A 57 -24.47 12.53 -3.88
C ARG A 57 -23.05 12.08 -4.21
N ARG A 58 -22.21 11.93 -3.18
CA ARG A 58 -20.80 11.57 -3.33
C ARG A 58 -20.29 10.91 -2.06
N VAL A 59 -19.39 9.92 -2.21
CA VAL A 59 -18.74 9.26 -1.07
C VAL A 59 -17.27 9.08 -1.39
N PHE A 60 -16.39 9.56 -0.51
CA PHE A 60 -14.95 9.39 -0.75
C PHE A 60 -14.15 9.27 0.54
N LYS A 61 -12.96 8.72 0.42
CA LYS A 61 -11.98 8.62 1.49
C LYS A 61 -11.13 9.90 1.55
N ARG A 62 -10.93 10.39 2.77
CA ARG A 62 -9.96 11.44 3.08
C ARG A 62 -9.04 10.93 4.19
N VAL A 63 -7.74 11.08 4.02
CA VAL A 63 -6.77 10.77 5.07
C VAL A 63 -6.18 12.08 5.56
N ALA A 64 -6.29 12.33 6.87
CA ALA A 64 -5.66 13.47 7.53
C ALA A 64 -4.50 12.97 8.39
N MET A 65 -3.43 13.76 8.49
CA MET A 65 -2.34 13.47 9.40
C MET A 65 -2.67 14.02 10.80
N SER A 66 -2.45 13.19 11.82
CA SER A 66 -2.55 13.61 13.22
C SER A 66 -1.42 14.58 13.53
N LYS A 67 -1.76 15.71 14.15
CA LYS A 67 -0.76 16.66 14.68
C LYS A 67 -0.28 16.29 16.09
N GLY A 68 -0.58 15.09 16.56
CA GLY A 68 -0.41 14.67 17.95
C GLY A 68 -1.65 14.91 18.80
N GLY A 69 -1.69 14.40 20.01
CA GLY A 69 -2.78 14.59 20.96
C GLY A 69 -3.75 13.40 21.03
N PHE A 70 -5.02 13.66 21.29
CA PHE A 70 -6.06 12.68 21.66
C PHE A 70 -6.35 11.55 20.67
N SER A 71 -5.76 11.53 19.49
CA SER A 71 -6.05 10.48 18.48
C SER A 71 -5.49 9.07 18.84
N GLY A 72 -4.63 8.99 19.86
CA GLY A 72 -3.97 7.73 20.24
C GLY A 72 -3.03 7.13 19.20
N LYS A 73 -2.82 7.80 18.05
CA LYS A 73 -1.97 7.33 16.94
C LYS A 73 -0.58 7.99 16.87
N GLY A 74 -0.23 8.79 17.89
CA GLY A 74 1.04 9.50 17.94
C GLY A 74 1.14 10.68 16.97
N LEU A 75 2.34 11.28 16.89
CA LEU A 75 2.67 12.33 15.93
C LEU A 75 2.73 11.71 14.52
N PHE A 76 2.06 12.37 13.54
CA PHE A 76 2.00 11.95 12.14
C PHE A 76 1.24 10.65 11.86
N GLY A 77 0.41 10.16 12.79
CA GLY A 77 -0.49 9.05 12.51
C GLY A 77 -1.55 9.40 11.47
N ALA A 78 -1.79 8.52 10.50
CA ALA A 78 -2.86 8.69 9.53
C ALA A 78 -4.23 8.42 10.17
N ILE A 79 -5.16 9.36 10.00
CA ILE A 79 -6.55 9.23 10.45
C ILE A 79 -7.42 9.16 9.19
N PRO A 80 -7.98 7.98 8.88
CA PRO A 80 -8.86 7.84 7.73
C PRO A 80 -10.27 8.32 8.06
N TYR A 81 -10.85 9.09 7.14
CA TYR A 81 -12.21 9.58 7.19
C TYR A 81 -13.00 9.09 5.98
N LEU A 82 -14.23 8.70 6.22
CA LEU A 82 -15.25 8.62 5.19
C LEU A 82 -15.95 9.98 5.12
N VAL A 83 -16.02 10.55 3.93
CA VAL A 83 -16.78 11.78 3.67
C VAL A 83 -17.98 11.43 2.81
N VAL A 84 -19.18 11.79 3.27
CA VAL A 84 -20.43 11.60 2.55
C VAL A 84 -21.01 12.98 2.26
N GLU A 85 -21.15 13.33 0.99
CA GLU A 85 -21.80 14.55 0.54
C GLU A 85 -23.25 14.22 0.20
N LEU A 86 -24.16 15.07 0.64
CA LEU A 86 -25.59 14.89 0.55
C LEU A 86 -26.20 15.79 -0.53
N ASP A 87 -27.44 15.48 -0.89
CA ASP A 87 -28.24 16.22 -1.86
C ASP A 87 -28.55 17.68 -1.45
N ASP A 88 -28.63 17.94 -0.15
CA ASP A 88 -28.81 19.27 0.44
C ASP A 88 -27.53 20.15 0.44
N GLY A 89 -26.43 19.63 -0.10
CA GLY A 89 -25.13 20.30 -0.13
C GLY A 89 -24.34 20.20 1.18
N THR A 90 -24.87 19.54 2.20
CA THR A 90 -24.12 19.27 3.42
C THR A 90 -23.19 18.08 3.28
N SER A 91 -22.16 18.02 4.11
CA SER A 91 -21.25 16.87 4.14
C SER A 91 -21.06 16.35 5.55
N LYS A 92 -21.01 15.04 5.69
CA LYS A 92 -20.71 14.37 6.95
C LYS A 92 -19.38 13.65 6.87
N GLN A 93 -18.50 13.94 7.82
CA GLN A 93 -17.22 13.25 7.97
C GLN A 93 -17.30 12.25 9.13
N CYS A 94 -16.89 11.03 8.88
CA CYS A 94 -16.83 9.94 9.84
C CYS A 94 -15.40 9.46 9.97
N ASN A 95 -14.84 9.47 11.18
CA ASN A 95 -13.49 8.98 11.43
C ASN A 95 -13.50 7.48 11.66
N PHE A 96 -12.48 6.81 11.15
CA PHE A 96 -12.29 5.37 11.30
C PHE A 96 -10.98 5.06 12.00
N LYS A 97 -10.94 3.94 12.70
CA LYS A 97 -9.73 3.43 13.30
C LYS A 97 -8.80 2.83 12.24
N TRP A 98 -9.36 2.12 11.28
CA TRP A 98 -8.65 1.40 10.24
C TRP A 98 -9.05 1.91 8.85
N GLU A 99 -8.06 2.11 7.99
CA GLU A 99 -8.27 2.56 6.62
C GLU A 99 -9.02 1.51 5.78
N GLN A 100 -8.75 0.24 6.04
CA GLN A 100 -9.40 -0.90 5.38
C GLN A 100 -10.93 -0.89 5.53
N ASP A 101 -11.44 -0.48 6.70
CA ASP A 101 -12.89 -0.40 6.92
C ASP A 101 -13.55 0.64 6.01
N VAL A 102 -12.85 1.77 5.77
CA VAL A 102 -13.31 2.81 4.84
C VAL A 102 -13.33 2.29 3.41
N ASP A 103 -12.25 1.62 2.99
CA ASP A 103 -12.13 1.08 1.63
C ASP A 103 -13.19 0.01 1.36
N MET A 104 -13.41 -0.90 2.31
CA MET A 104 -14.47 -1.92 2.21
C MET A 104 -15.87 -1.30 2.18
N MET A 105 -16.10 -0.23 2.97
CA MET A 105 -17.38 0.46 2.98
C MET A 105 -17.65 1.16 1.65
N ILE A 106 -16.66 1.89 1.10
CA ILE A 106 -16.76 2.55 -0.21
C ILE A 106 -17.01 1.52 -1.31
N ALA A 107 -16.27 0.40 -1.30
CA ALA A 107 -16.46 -0.68 -2.27
C ALA A 107 -17.87 -1.30 -2.19
N HIS A 108 -18.46 -1.37 -1.00
CA HIS A 108 -19.85 -1.83 -0.85
C HIS A 108 -20.84 -0.80 -1.38
N ILE A 109 -20.65 0.48 -1.05
CA ILE A 109 -21.50 1.58 -1.54
C ILE A 109 -21.46 1.65 -3.06
N SER A 110 -20.28 1.53 -3.68
CA SER A 110 -20.13 1.55 -5.16
C SER A 110 -20.84 0.40 -5.86
N ARG A 111 -21.04 -0.73 -5.17
CA ARG A 111 -21.85 -1.84 -5.74
C ARG A 111 -23.35 -1.55 -5.68
N LEU A 112 -23.79 -0.88 -4.62
CA LEU A 112 -25.22 -0.50 -4.47
C LEU A 112 -25.58 0.71 -5.34
N LEU A 113 -24.63 1.62 -5.50
CA LEU A 113 -24.79 2.90 -6.19
C LEU A 113 -23.63 3.12 -7.17
N PRO A 114 -23.63 2.45 -8.34
CA PRO A 114 -22.50 2.47 -9.27
C PRO A 114 -22.23 3.87 -9.88
N ASP A 115 -23.26 4.72 -9.94
CA ASP A 115 -23.17 6.04 -10.55
C ASP A 115 -22.64 7.12 -9.60
N ILE A 116 -22.42 6.79 -8.32
CA ILE A 116 -21.96 7.77 -7.34
C ILE A 116 -20.43 7.94 -7.42
N PRO A 117 -19.94 9.19 -7.57
CA PRO A 117 -18.51 9.47 -7.56
C PRO A 117 -17.86 9.08 -6.23
N THR A 118 -16.75 8.33 -6.31
CA THR A 118 -15.97 7.86 -5.14
C THR A 118 -14.72 8.67 -4.86
N HIS A 119 -14.53 9.78 -5.57
CA HIS A 119 -13.41 10.69 -5.41
C HIS A 119 -13.91 12.09 -5.09
N SER A 120 -13.11 12.89 -4.38
CA SER A 120 -13.42 14.31 -4.18
C SER A 120 -13.33 15.07 -5.51
N VAL A 121 -14.02 16.20 -5.62
CA VAL A 121 -14.00 17.06 -6.81
C VAL A 121 -12.56 17.46 -7.19
N GLU A 122 -11.74 17.75 -6.19
CA GLU A 122 -10.35 18.13 -6.41
C GLU A 122 -9.49 16.93 -6.89
N ALA A 123 -9.73 15.73 -6.37
CA ALA A 123 -9.05 14.53 -6.82
C ALA A 123 -9.42 14.18 -8.26
N GLU A 124 -10.68 14.32 -8.65
CA GLU A 124 -11.13 14.14 -10.04
C GLU A 124 -10.50 15.17 -10.98
N ARG A 125 -10.40 16.43 -10.56
CA ARG A 125 -9.72 17.46 -11.35
C ARG A 125 -8.25 17.09 -11.58
N ARG A 126 -7.53 16.71 -10.51
CA ARG A 126 -6.12 16.29 -10.61
C ARG A 126 -5.92 15.07 -11.50
N LEU A 127 -6.85 14.10 -11.44
CA LEU A 127 -6.80 12.92 -12.31
C LEU A 127 -7.00 13.30 -13.77
N ARG A 128 -7.97 14.18 -14.09
CA ARG A 128 -8.15 14.70 -15.46
C ARG A 128 -6.95 15.45 -15.97
N GLU A 129 -6.42 16.39 -15.18
CA GLU A 129 -5.21 17.13 -15.54
C GLU A 129 -4.00 16.21 -15.78
N LYS A 130 -3.90 15.12 -15.00
CA LYS A 130 -2.86 14.12 -15.20
C LYS A 130 -3.06 13.33 -16.49
N GLN A 131 -4.30 12.89 -16.76
CA GLN A 131 -4.64 12.20 -18.01
C GLN A 131 -4.39 13.07 -19.23
N GLU A 132 -4.83 14.33 -19.21
CA GLU A 132 -4.58 15.30 -20.29
C GLU A 132 -3.08 15.51 -20.54
N ARG A 133 -2.26 15.60 -19.46
CA ARG A 133 -0.80 15.70 -19.59
C ARG A 133 -0.18 14.42 -20.14
N GLU A 134 -0.68 13.27 -19.76
CA GLU A 134 -0.23 11.98 -20.30
C GLU A 134 -0.60 11.86 -21.77
N GLU A 135 -1.86 12.15 -22.14
CA GLU A 135 -2.32 12.16 -23.53
C GLU A 135 -1.54 13.15 -24.41
N ALA A 136 -1.24 14.35 -23.87
CA ALA A 136 -0.42 15.34 -24.57
C ALA A 136 1.04 14.90 -24.81
N ARG A 137 1.55 13.94 -23.98
CA ARG A 137 2.88 13.36 -24.18
C ARG A 137 2.92 12.29 -25.27
N TYR A 138 1.80 11.67 -25.57
CA TYR A 138 1.73 10.66 -26.61
C TYR A 138 1.47 11.33 -27.95
N LEU A 139 2.45 11.28 -28.86
CA LEU A 139 2.24 11.65 -30.24
C LEU A 139 1.21 10.69 -30.84
N LYS A 140 0.11 11.22 -31.35
CA LYS A 140 -0.94 10.42 -32.02
C LYS A 140 -0.42 9.69 -33.25
N GLU A 141 0.59 10.27 -33.91
CA GLU A 141 1.27 9.69 -35.06
C GLU A 141 2.78 9.67 -34.83
N LEU A 142 3.38 8.52 -35.11
CA LEU A 142 4.81 8.36 -35.05
C LEU A 142 5.46 9.08 -36.22
N THR A 143 6.49 9.85 -35.95
CA THR A 143 7.33 10.42 -37.04
C THR A 143 7.92 9.30 -37.90
N PRO A 144 8.19 9.50 -39.21
CA PRO A 144 8.75 8.47 -40.07
C PRO A 144 10.04 7.84 -39.51
N LYS A 145 10.89 8.65 -38.87
CA LYS A 145 12.11 8.19 -38.21
C LYS A 145 11.80 7.28 -36.99
N ALA A 146 10.75 7.60 -36.22
CA ALA A 146 10.33 6.78 -35.09
C ALA A 146 9.71 5.45 -35.54
N GLN A 147 9.01 5.45 -36.69
CA GLN A 147 8.49 4.23 -37.30
C GLN A 147 9.61 3.31 -37.76
N GLN A 148 10.63 3.81 -38.42
CA GLN A 148 11.81 3.03 -38.79
C GLN A 148 12.52 2.42 -37.57
N SER A 149 12.74 3.23 -36.54
CA SER A 149 13.36 2.74 -35.29
C SER A 149 12.50 1.68 -34.60
N ARG A 150 11.18 1.79 -34.68
CA ARG A 150 10.26 0.76 -34.17
C ARG A 150 10.38 -0.54 -34.94
N GLU A 151 10.42 -0.48 -36.27
CA GLU A 151 10.58 -1.66 -37.11
C GLU A 151 11.92 -2.37 -36.88
N GLU A 152 13.01 -1.59 -36.70
CA GLU A 152 14.32 -2.14 -36.35
C GLU A 152 14.31 -2.84 -35.00
N LEU A 153 13.64 -2.23 -33.99
CA LEU A 153 13.47 -2.83 -32.65
C LEU A 153 12.63 -4.10 -32.71
N GLU A 154 11.57 -4.12 -33.50
CA GLU A 154 10.73 -5.32 -33.69
C GLU A 154 11.54 -6.47 -34.36
N LYS A 155 12.34 -6.16 -35.39
CA LYS A 155 13.25 -7.12 -36.02
C LYS A 155 14.29 -7.66 -35.03
N ALA A 156 14.92 -6.74 -34.26
CA ALA A 156 15.88 -7.12 -33.24
C ALA A 156 15.24 -7.99 -32.12
N LYS A 157 14.04 -7.65 -31.70
CA LYS A 157 13.28 -8.43 -30.72
C LYS A 157 12.96 -9.85 -31.22
N THR A 158 12.51 -9.95 -32.47
CA THR A 158 12.21 -11.24 -33.10
C THR A 158 13.48 -12.10 -33.23
N TYR A 159 14.60 -11.49 -33.63
CA TYR A 159 15.90 -12.14 -33.67
C TYR A 159 16.34 -12.63 -32.29
N LEU A 160 16.25 -11.79 -31.25
CA LEU A 160 16.61 -12.16 -29.89
C LEU A 160 15.68 -13.23 -29.30
N ALA A 161 14.40 -13.28 -29.72
CA ALA A 161 13.47 -14.32 -29.31
C ALA A 161 13.84 -15.70 -29.81
N SER A 162 14.64 -15.80 -30.88
CA SER A 162 15.19 -17.09 -31.37
C SER A 162 16.27 -17.69 -30.47
N PHE A 163 16.85 -16.89 -29.55
CA PHE A 163 17.89 -17.30 -28.60
C PHE A 163 17.50 -17.07 -27.12
N PRO A 164 16.45 -17.73 -26.61
CA PRO A 164 15.89 -17.43 -25.30
C PRO A 164 16.87 -17.64 -24.14
N GLU A 165 17.72 -18.65 -24.25
CA GLU A 165 18.70 -18.96 -23.21
C GLU A 165 19.80 -17.91 -23.12
N GLN A 166 20.29 -17.43 -24.27
CA GLN A 166 21.33 -16.40 -24.31
C GLN A 166 20.78 -15.04 -23.85
N THR A 167 19.54 -14.70 -24.23
CA THR A 167 18.90 -13.45 -23.82
C THR A 167 18.62 -13.42 -22.33
N THR A 168 18.21 -14.54 -21.72
CA THR A 168 18.02 -14.62 -20.26
C THR A 168 19.35 -14.51 -19.50
N ARG A 169 20.42 -15.15 -19.99
CA ARG A 169 21.77 -15.01 -19.41
C ARG A 169 22.29 -13.59 -19.52
N LEU A 170 22.10 -12.95 -20.68
CA LEU A 170 22.50 -11.54 -20.88
C LEU A 170 21.71 -10.60 -19.98
N ALA A 171 20.40 -10.79 -19.87
CA ALA A 171 19.54 -10.00 -18.99
C ALA A 171 19.95 -10.15 -17.52
N ALA A 172 20.27 -11.36 -17.08
CA ALA A 172 20.76 -11.63 -15.73
C ALA A 172 22.12 -10.94 -15.47
N ALA A 173 23.05 -11.04 -16.42
CA ALA A 173 24.35 -10.39 -16.34
C ALA A 173 24.23 -8.84 -16.32
N ALA A 174 23.36 -8.27 -17.16
CA ALA A 174 23.10 -6.85 -17.20
C ALA A 174 22.45 -6.35 -15.88
N LYS A 175 21.55 -7.16 -15.31
CA LYS A 175 20.94 -6.87 -14.00
C LYS A 175 22.01 -6.90 -12.90
N ALA A 176 22.85 -7.92 -12.87
CA ALA A 176 23.94 -8.04 -11.90
C ALA A 176 24.91 -6.86 -12.01
N LYS A 177 25.28 -6.46 -13.23
CA LYS A 177 26.13 -5.29 -13.46
C LYS A 177 25.51 -4.00 -12.91
N ARG A 178 24.22 -3.73 -13.18
CA ARG A 178 23.52 -2.55 -12.67
C ARG A 178 23.43 -2.53 -11.13
N ILE A 179 23.19 -3.68 -10.51
CA ILE A 179 23.19 -3.80 -9.04
C ILE A 179 24.59 -3.47 -8.53
N ASN A 180 25.63 -4.04 -9.14
CA ASN A 180 27.00 -3.82 -8.77
C ASN A 180 27.45 -2.34 -8.89
N GLU A 181 27.04 -1.65 -9.97
CA GLU A 181 27.32 -0.23 -10.19
C GLU A 181 26.58 0.70 -9.20
N ARG A 182 25.39 0.31 -8.76
CA ARG A 182 24.59 1.07 -7.79
C ARG A 182 24.98 0.81 -6.33
N THR A 183 25.65 -0.30 -6.05
CA THR A 183 26.05 -0.66 -4.70
C THR A 183 27.29 0.14 -4.30
N ASN A 184 27.22 0.86 -3.18
CA ASN A 184 28.35 1.61 -2.67
C ASN A 184 29.54 0.66 -2.42
N PRO A 185 30.74 0.94 -2.96
CA PRO A 185 31.91 0.08 -2.79
C PRO A 185 32.28 -0.17 -1.33
N ALA A 186 31.89 0.72 -0.42
CA ALA A 186 32.10 0.54 1.01
C ALA A 186 31.50 -0.77 1.57
N TYR A 187 30.35 -1.21 1.04
CA TYR A 187 29.72 -2.47 1.47
C TYR A 187 30.59 -3.70 1.18
N ARG A 188 31.35 -3.68 0.09
CA ARG A 188 32.28 -4.78 -0.26
C ARG A 188 33.41 -4.86 0.75
N TRP A 189 33.97 -3.72 1.16
CA TRP A 189 35.01 -3.68 2.18
C TRP A 189 34.50 -4.16 3.52
N VAL A 190 33.29 -3.78 3.90
CA VAL A 190 32.64 -4.26 5.11
C VAL A 190 32.40 -5.79 5.06
N ALA A 191 31.89 -6.30 3.95
CA ALA A 191 31.70 -7.74 3.78
C ALA A 191 33.01 -8.52 3.83
N LEU A 192 34.06 -7.99 3.22
CA LEU A 192 35.39 -8.58 3.25
C LEU A 192 35.97 -8.57 4.69
N ALA A 193 35.79 -7.47 5.43
CA ALA A 193 36.20 -7.40 6.83
C ALA A 193 35.48 -8.43 7.72
N ILE A 194 34.16 -8.63 7.49
CA ILE A 194 33.36 -9.66 8.18
C ILE A 194 33.88 -11.08 7.87
N ILE A 195 34.21 -11.36 6.62
CA ILE A 195 34.75 -12.68 6.21
C ILE A 195 36.11 -12.91 6.88
N VAL A 196 36.98 -11.90 6.85
CA VAL A 196 38.32 -12.00 7.52
C VAL A 196 38.15 -12.26 9.01
N ALA A 197 37.26 -11.55 9.69
CA ALA A 197 36.95 -11.78 11.11
C ALA A 197 36.42 -13.21 11.34
N GLY A 198 35.56 -13.72 10.43
CA GLY A 198 35.08 -15.10 10.46
C GLY A 198 36.23 -16.14 10.34
N ILE A 199 37.15 -15.91 9.41
CA ILE A 199 38.32 -16.79 9.24
C ILE A 199 39.24 -16.76 10.48
N ILE A 200 39.51 -15.59 11.05
CA ILE A 200 40.28 -15.45 12.27
C ILE A 200 39.61 -16.21 13.41
N SER A 201 38.29 -16.02 13.60
CA SER A 201 37.54 -16.73 14.64
C SER A 201 37.57 -18.24 14.45
N LEU A 202 37.50 -18.73 13.16
CA LEU A 202 37.62 -20.13 12.84
C LEU A 202 38.99 -20.72 13.26
N VAL A 203 40.09 -20.03 12.89
CA VAL A 203 41.45 -20.47 13.18
C VAL A 203 41.67 -20.55 14.68
N TYR A 204 41.25 -19.53 15.45
CA TYR A 204 41.35 -19.55 16.91
C TYR A 204 40.45 -20.62 17.53
N GLY A 205 39.23 -20.81 17.03
CA GLY A 205 38.32 -21.84 17.49
C GLY A 205 38.87 -23.26 17.30
N ILE A 206 39.52 -23.53 16.15
CA ILE A 206 40.20 -24.83 15.89
C ILE A 206 41.41 -25.00 16.82
N LYS A 207 42.20 -23.94 17.04
CA LYS A 207 43.34 -23.97 17.96
C LYS A 207 42.94 -24.34 19.38
N GLU A 208 41.87 -23.72 19.88
CA GLU A 208 41.32 -24.01 21.24
C GLU A 208 40.71 -25.42 21.32
N LEU A 209 40.09 -25.90 20.23
CA LEU A 209 39.55 -27.26 20.14
C LEU A 209 40.65 -28.31 20.27
N VAL A 210 41.82 -28.07 19.64
CA VAL A 210 42.99 -28.99 19.69
C VAL A 210 43.77 -28.85 20.97
N GLY A 211 43.82 -27.64 21.56
CA GLY A 211 44.54 -27.32 22.81
C GLY A 211 43.86 -27.83 24.08
N GLY A 212 42.57 -28.06 24.06
CA GLY A 212 41.83 -28.77 25.13
C GLY A 212 41.51 -27.96 26.41
N ASP A 213 41.90 -26.68 26.49
CA ASP A 213 41.90 -25.94 27.76
C ASP A 213 40.55 -25.29 28.15
N ASN A 214 39.64 -24.96 27.21
CA ASN A 214 38.38 -24.27 27.51
C ASN A 214 37.23 -24.71 26.62
N THR A 215 36.41 -25.66 27.08
CA THR A 215 35.31 -26.28 26.33
C THR A 215 34.23 -25.28 25.86
N GLY A 216 33.99 -24.18 26.57
CA GLY A 216 32.99 -23.19 26.20
C GLY A 216 33.46 -22.18 25.13
N LEU A 217 34.74 -21.85 25.11
CA LEU A 217 35.29 -20.79 24.29
C LEU A 217 35.35 -21.17 22.80
N TYR A 218 35.72 -22.44 22.49
CA TYR A 218 35.75 -22.89 21.10
C TYR A 218 34.35 -22.99 20.47
N PHE A 219 33.32 -23.37 21.23
CA PHE A 219 31.96 -23.37 20.74
C PHE A 219 31.49 -21.96 20.33
N LEU A 220 31.81 -20.95 21.18
CA LEU A 220 31.48 -19.57 20.90
C LEU A 220 32.26 -19.04 19.68
N LEU A 221 33.55 -19.33 19.56
CA LEU A 221 34.38 -18.92 18.42
C LEU A 221 33.92 -19.58 17.11
N LEU A 222 33.61 -20.88 17.14
CA LEU A 222 33.08 -21.58 15.97
C LEU A 222 31.69 -21.07 15.58
N GLY A 223 30.85 -20.72 16.58
CA GLY A 223 29.55 -20.10 16.33
C GLY A 223 29.66 -18.74 15.65
N PHE A 224 30.58 -17.88 16.10
CA PHE A 224 30.88 -16.60 15.45
C PHE A 224 31.45 -16.78 14.04
N ALA A 225 32.37 -17.76 13.86
CA ALA A 225 32.94 -18.07 12.56
C ALA A 225 31.83 -18.44 11.58
N ALA A 226 30.90 -19.33 11.95
CA ALA A 226 29.77 -19.73 11.11
C ALA A 226 28.85 -18.54 10.76
N ALA A 227 28.49 -17.72 11.77
CA ALA A 227 27.65 -16.55 11.57
C ALA A 227 28.29 -15.51 10.63
N PHE A 228 29.56 -15.19 10.84
CA PHE A 228 30.26 -14.18 10.03
C PHE A 228 30.54 -14.67 8.60
N LEU A 229 30.94 -15.93 8.40
CA LEU A 229 31.15 -16.48 7.08
C LEU A 229 29.85 -16.57 6.29
N PHE A 230 28.75 -17.01 6.93
CA PHE A 230 27.43 -17.05 6.29
C PHE A 230 26.91 -15.66 5.93
N SER A 231 26.99 -14.70 6.87
CA SER A 231 26.58 -13.31 6.65
C SER A 231 27.42 -12.64 5.56
N GLY A 232 28.75 -12.81 5.59
CA GLY A 232 29.65 -12.24 4.58
C GLY A 232 29.43 -12.82 3.19
N ALA A 233 29.17 -14.12 3.08
CA ALA A 233 28.91 -14.79 1.82
C ALA A 233 27.60 -14.31 1.14
N GLN A 234 26.60 -13.87 1.90
CA GLN A 234 25.35 -13.34 1.35
C GLN A 234 25.49 -11.92 0.77
N VAL A 235 26.49 -11.16 1.20
CA VAL A 235 26.70 -9.76 0.78
C VAL A 235 27.62 -9.67 -0.44
N LEU A 236 28.46 -10.68 -0.67
CA LEU A 236 29.30 -10.76 -1.87
C LEU A 236 28.46 -11.31 -3.04
N PRO A 237 28.49 -10.63 -4.21
CA PRO A 237 27.76 -11.05 -5.41
C PRO A 237 28.32 -12.35 -5.99
#